data_0bafde12ee71da4c864566878c20fa2a
#
_entry.id   0bafde12ee71da4c864566878c20fa2a
#
_cell.length_a   1.000
_cell.length_b   1.000
_cell.length_c   1.000
_cell.angle_alpha   90.00
_cell.angle_beta   90.00
_cell.angle_gamma   90.00
#
_symmetry.space_group_name_H-M   'P 1'
#
loop_
_entity.id
_entity.type
_entity.pdbx_description
1 polymer ?
#
loop_
_entity_poly.entity_id
_entity_poly.type
_entity_poly.pdbx_seq_one_letter_code
_entity_poly.pdbx_strand_id
1 'polypeptide(L)'
;MVRNSLFNLAKRQNILYNSLTTMAGNHERTFIMIKPDAVHRGLIGDIIKRFEQKGFKLVAMKMMVAPEDLLKQHYAELSSKPFFTGLVKYMNSGPVVPMVWEGLNVVKTGRVMLGETNPSASAPGTIRGDFSIQVTRNICHGSDAPESAAKEIALWFKDEELVKWDPISMSWVYEDFEPTA
;
A
#
# COMPACT_ATOMS: atom_id res chain seq x y z
N MET A 1 -8.44 -28.16 12.02
CA MET A 1 -8.61 -27.22 10.89
C MET A 1 -7.70 -26.00 10.96
N VAL A 2 -7.44 -25.39 12.11
CA VAL A 2 -6.63 -24.16 12.26
C VAL A 2 -5.14 -24.33 11.86
N ARG A 3 -4.52 -25.49 12.13
CA ARG A 3 -3.10 -25.74 11.81
C ARG A 3 -2.80 -25.77 10.30
N ASN A 4 -3.74 -26.26 9.48
CA ASN A 4 -3.55 -26.28 8.01
C ASN A 4 -3.71 -24.89 7.39
N SER A 5 -4.49 -24.01 7.98
CA SER A 5 -4.66 -22.63 7.54
C SER A 5 -3.39 -21.80 7.74
N LEU A 6 -2.75 -21.92 8.91
CA LEU A 6 -1.49 -21.22 9.22
C LEU A 6 -0.31 -21.72 8.38
N PHE A 7 -0.24 -23.03 8.13
CA PHE A 7 0.81 -23.62 7.29
C PHE A 7 0.67 -23.19 5.82
N ASN A 8 -0.57 -23.11 5.32
CA ASN A 8 -0.85 -22.61 3.97
C ASN A 8 -0.57 -21.11 3.84
N LEU A 9 -0.84 -20.32 4.89
CA LEU A 9 -0.52 -18.90 4.91
C LEU A 9 1.00 -18.67 4.88
N ALA A 10 1.76 -19.40 5.69
CA ALA A 10 3.23 -19.30 5.72
C ALA A 10 3.87 -19.77 4.40
N LYS A 11 3.36 -20.85 3.79
CA LYS A 11 3.83 -21.33 2.49
C LYS A 11 3.50 -20.34 1.37
N ARG A 12 2.34 -19.71 1.44
CA ARG A 12 1.91 -18.66 0.52
C ARG A 12 2.76 -17.39 0.66
N GLN A 13 3.07 -16.98 1.89
CA GLN A 13 3.96 -15.86 2.17
C GLN A 13 5.37 -16.12 1.64
N ASN A 14 5.91 -17.35 1.77
CA ASN A 14 7.22 -17.71 1.22
C ASN A 14 7.24 -17.75 -0.33
N ILE A 15 6.20 -18.25 -0.96
CA ILE A 15 6.09 -18.26 -2.44
C ILE A 15 5.98 -16.84 -2.97
N LEU A 16 5.14 -16.00 -2.36
CA LEU A 16 5.02 -14.58 -2.69
C LEU A 16 6.31 -13.81 -2.40
N TYR A 17 6.97 -14.07 -1.28
CA TYR A 17 8.27 -13.46 -0.94
C TYR A 17 9.31 -13.80 -2.01
N ASN A 18 9.44 -15.08 -2.42
CA ASN A 18 10.37 -15.48 -3.46
C ASN A 18 10.01 -14.93 -4.85
N SER A 19 8.72 -14.77 -5.19
CA SER A 19 8.30 -14.17 -6.46
C SER A 19 8.45 -12.64 -6.46
N LEU A 20 8.34 -11.98 -5.31
CA LEU A 20 8.48 -10.53 -5.16
C LEU A 20 9.94 -10.09 -5.03
N THR A 21 10.83 -10.92 -4.45
CA THR A 21 12.28 -10.66 -4.45
C THR A 21 12.92 -10.88 -5.81
N THR A 22 12.26 -11.58 -6.73
CA THR A 22 12.70 -11.71 -8.13
C THR A 22 12.19 -10.57 -9.02
N MET A 23 11.28 -9.72 -8.55
CA MET A 23 10.82 -8.53 -9.26
C MET A 23 11.76 -7.34 -9.00
N ALA A 24 13.01 -7.46 -9.40
CA ALA A 24 13.95 -6.33 -9.45
C ALA A 24 13.60 -5.41 -10.64
N GLY A 25 13.87 -4.12 -10.53
CA GLY A 25 13.69 -3.18 -11.62
C GLY A 25 12.27 -2.59 -11.69
N ASN A 26 11.67 -2.56 -12.87
CA ASN A 26 10.42 -1.85 -13.17
C ASN A 26 9.17 -2.51 -12.58
N HIS A 27 9.29 -3.70 -11.99
CA HIS A 27 8.20 -4.51 -11.45
C HIS A 27 8.17 -4.58 -9.90
N GLU A 28 8.93 -3.75 -9.20
CA GLU A 28 8.81 -3.61 -7.75
C GLU A 28 7.39 -3.19 -7.37
N ARG A 29 6.83 -3.77 -6.30
CA ARG A 29 5.47 -3.46 -5.83
C ARG A 29 5.48 -2.85 -4.45
N THR A 30 4.54 -1.94 -4.21
CA THR A 30 4.25 -1.34 -2.90
C THR A 30 2.78 -1.45 -2.56
N PHE A 31 2.49 -1.52 -1.27
CA PHE A 31 1.13 -1.39 -0.75
C PHE A 31 0.90 0.05 -0.31
N ILE A 32 -0.17 0.65 -0.82
CA ILE A 32 -0.64 1.99 -0.43
C ILE A 32 -2.09 1.86 0.01
N MET A 33 -2.44 2.45 1.15
CA MET A 33 -3.83 2.44 1.62
C MET A 33 -4.30 3.85 1.94
N ILE A 34 -5.41 4.23 1.33
CA ILE A 34 -6.14 5.45 1.66
C ILE A 34 -6.96 5.18 2.92
N LYS A 35 -6.81 6.03 3.93
CA LYS A 35 -7.42 5.88 5.26
C LYS A 35 -8.83 6.47 5.31
N PRO A 36 -9.63 6.17 6.37
CA PRO A 36 -10.99 6.64 6.46
C PRO A 36 -11.15 8.16 6.36
N ASP A 37 -10.25 8.93 6.94
CA ASP A 37 -10.28 10.39 6.89
C ASP A 37 -10.14 10.94 5.47
N ALA A 38 -9.28 10.34 4.64
CA ALA A 38 -9.14 10.73 3.24
C ALA A 38 -10.36 10.32 2.40
N VAL A 39 -10.95 9.15 2.68
CA VAL A 39 -12.17 8.70 2.01
C VAL A 39 -13.32 9.66 2.31
N HIS A 40 -13.56 9.99 3.58
CA HIS A 40 -14.60 10.92 4.00
C HIS A 40 -14.40 12.36 3.46
N ARG A 41 -13.15 12.74 3.19
CA ARG A 41 -12.81 14.04 2.61
C ARG A 41 -12.82 14.07 1.08
N GLY A 42 -13.15 12.96 0.42
CA GLY A 42 -13.22 12.87 -1.04
C GLY A 42 -11.86 12.93 -1.76
N LEU A 43 -10.77 12.52 -1.08
CA LEU A 43 -9.39 12.63 -1.59
C LEU A 43 -8.91 11.38 -2.37
N ILE A 44 -9.79 10.39 -2.62
CA ILE A 44 -9.40 9.14 -3.29
C ILE A 44 -8.79 9.45 -4.66
N GLY A 45 -9.50 10.19 -5.49
CA GLY A 45 -9.07 10.51 -6.85
C GLY A 45 -7.77 11.33 -6.88
N ASP A 46 -7.62 12.29 -5.97
CA ASP A 46 -6.41 13.11 -5.88
C ASP A 46 -5.17 12.28 -5.53
N ILE A 47 -5.30 11.32 -4.62
CA ILE A 47 -4.19 10.44 -4.22
C ILE A 47 -3.84 9.48 -5.37
N ILE A 48 -4.83 8.83 -5.99
CA ILE A 48 -4.62 7.92 -7.14
C ILE A 48 -3.92 8.67 -8.28
N LYS A 49 -4.42 9.85 -8.63
CA LYS A 49 -3.87 10.69 -9.69
C LYS A 49 -2.39 10.98 -9.50
N ARG A 50 -1.93 11.17 -8.26
CA ARG A 50 -0.50 11.43 -7.96
C ARG A 50 0.38 10.24 -8.34
N PHE A 51 -0.06 9.02 -8.08
CA PHE A 51 0.68 7.80 -8.44
C PHE A 51 0.64 7.54 -9.95
N GLU A 52 -0.52 7.74 -10.61
CA GLU A 52 -0.64 7.63 -12.06
C GLU A 52 0.21 8.67 -12.80
N GLN A 53 0.18 9.94 -12.36
CA GLN A 53 0.99 11.01 -12.94
C GLN A 53 2.50 10.79 -12.77
N LYS A 54 2.91 10.06 -11.71
CA LYS A 54 4.31 9.65 -11.53
C LYS A 54 4.74 8.59 -12.53
N GLY A 55 3.80 7.88 -13.17
CA GLY A 55 4.04 6.79 -14.10
C GLY A 55 4.00 5.40 -13.47
N PHE A 56 3.52 5.28 -12.23
CA PHE A 56 3.33 3.97 -11.59
C PHE A 56 2.08 3.26 -12.12
N LYS A 57 2.17 1.93 -12.21
CA LYS A 57 1.09 1.05 -12.66
C LYS A 57 0.22 0.60 -11.48
N LEU A 58 -1.10 0.82 -11.56
CA LEU A 58 -2.04 0.26 -10.60
C LEU A 58 -2.26 -1.23 -10.91
N VAL A 59 -1.98 -2.08 -9.94
CA VAL A 59 -2.10 -3.56 -10.06
C VAL A 59 -3.37 -4.08 -9.40
N ALA A 60 -3.75 -3.49 -8.27
CA ALA A 60 -4.98 -3.84 -7.57
C ALA A 60 -5.50 -2.66 -6.75
N MET A 61 -6.82 -2.60 -6.61
CA MET A 61 -7.52 -1.63 -5.77
C MET A 61 -8.85 -2.19 -5.33
N LYS A 62 -9.24 -1.94 -4.09
CA LYS A 62 -10.60 -2.20 -3.60
C LYS A 62 -10.99 -1.22 -2.51
N MET A 63 -12.31 -1.05 -2.31
CA MET A 63 -12.85 -0.26 -1.22
C MET A 63 -13.57 -1.18 -0.25
N MET A 64 -13.28 -1.06 1.05
CA MET A 64 -13.88 -1.91 2.07
C MET A 64 -13.83 -1.25 3.45
N VAL A 65 -14.73 -1.66 4.34
CA VAL A 65 -14.55 -1.45 5.78
C VAL A 65 -13.71 -2.61 6.29
N ALA A 66 -12.51 -2.30 6.75
CA ALA A 66 -11.55 -3.33 7.16
C ALA A 66 -11.97 -3.95 8.50
N PRO A 67 -12.09 -5.30 8.58
CA PRO A 67 -12.39 -5.96 9.85
C PRO A 67 -11.27 -5.75 10.87
N GLU A 68 -11.65 -5.72 12.15
CA GLU A 68 -10.71 -5.45 13.25
C GLU A 68 -9.54 -6.44 13.29
N ASP A 69 -9.80 -7.73 13.02
CA ASP A 69 -8.76 -8.77 13.02
C ASP A 69 -7.73 -8.58 11.88
N LEU A 70 -8.17 -8.10 10.72
CA LEU A 70 -7.27 -7.74 9.62
C LEU A 70 -6.38 -6.56 10.01
N LEU A 71 -6.97 -5.54 10.64
CA LEU A 71 -6.23 -4.36 11.10
C LEU A 71 -5.24 -4.68 12.21
N LYS A 72 -5.60 -5.58 13.14
CA LYS A 72 -4.66 -6.06 14.17
C LYS A 72 -3.47 -6.82 13.57
N GLN A 73 -3.68 -7.58 12.50
CA GLN A 73 -2.60 -8.24 11.77
C GLN A 73 -1.73 -7.22 11.02
N HIS A 74 -2.36 -6.26 10.34
CA HIS A 74 -1.65 -5.21 9.60
C HIS A 74 -0.74 -4.36 10.51
N TYR A 75 -1.22 -4.00 11.69
CA TYR A 75 -0.49 -3.19 12.67
C TYR A 75 0.17 -4.01 13.79
N ALA A 76 0.40 -5.31 13.59
CA ALA A 76 0.90 -6.22 14.62
C ALA A 76 2.20 -5.75 15.29
N GLU A 77 3.10 -5.14 14.54
CA GLU A 77 4.37 -4.57 15.03
C GLU A 77 4.17 -3.38 16.01
N LEU A 78 2.98 -2.76 15.98
CA LEU A 78 2.60 -1.66 16.88
C LEU A 78 1.78 -2.12 18.09
N SER A 79 1.55 -3.43 18.26
CA SER A 79 0.64 -3.99 19.27
C SER A 79 1.01 -3.62 20.71
N SER A 80 2.30 -3.39 21.01
CA SER A 80 2.79 -2.96 22.32
C SER A 80 2.69 -1.44 22.56
N LYS A 81 2.29 -0.66 21.55
CA LYS A 81 2.23 0.80 21.67
C LYS A 81 0.91 1.26 22.31
N PRO A 82 0.93 2.27 23.18
CA PRO A 82 -0.28 2.72 23.89
C PRO A 82 -1.39 3.23 22.96
N PHE A 83 -1.07 3.68 21.75
CA PHE A 83 -2.02 4.15 20.76
C PHE A 83 -2.64 3.05 19.89
N PHE A 84 -2.20 1.78 19.99
CA PHE A 84 -2.59 0.69 19.10
C PHE A 84 -4.11 0.47 19.02
N THR A 85 -4.77 0.39 20.18
CA THR A 85 -6.23 0.21 20.24
C THR A 85 -6.97 1.37 19.57
N GLY A 86 -6.51 2.60 19.79
CA GLY A 86 -7.06 3.80 19.15
C GLY A 86 -6.86 3.79 17.64
N LEU A 87 -5.69 3.34 17.16
CA LEU A 87 -5.40 3.20 15.74
C LEU A 87 -6.33 2.17 15.06
N VAL A 88 -6.48 0.99 15.65
CA VAL A 88 -7.36 -0.06 15.12
C VAL A 88 -8.82 0.43 15.07
N LYS A 89 -9.31 1.06 16.15
CA LYS A 89 -10.66 1.63 16.19
C LYS A 89 -10.87 2.71 15.13
N TYR A 90 -9.89 3.59 14.95
CA TYR A 90 -9.94 4.62 13.91
C TYR A 90 -9.97 4.02 12.51
N MET A 91 -9.11 3.05 12.20
CA MET A 91 -9.07 2.41 10.89
C MET A 91 -10.30 1.57 10.56
N ASN A 92 -11.00 1.04 11.58
CA ASN A 92 -12.29 0.33 11.45
C ASN A 92 -13.51 1.27 11.38
N SER A 93 -13.34 2.57 11.65
CA SER A 93 -14.46 3.52 11.77
C SER A 93 -15.07 3.95 10.43
N GLY A 94 -14.49 3.57 9.32
CA GLY A 94 -14.97 3.92 7.99
C GLY A 94 -14.26 3.14 6.89
N PRO A 95 -14.64 3.36 5.63
CA PRO A 95 -14.04 2.67 4.51
C PRO A 95 -12.58 3.09 4.29
N VAL A 96 -11.78 2.13 3.82
CA VAL A 96 -10.40 2.31 3.35
C VAL A 96 -10.27 1.88 1.90
N VAL A 97 -9.25 2.37 1.21
CA VAL A 97 -8.95 1.94 -0.16
C VAL A 97 -7.52 1.41 -0.19
N PRO A 98 -7.30 0.10 0.06
CA PRO A 98 -6.02 -0.55 -0.19
C PRO A 98 -5.76 -0.67 -1.68
N MET A 99 -4.50 -0.45 -2.07
CA MET A 99 -4.01 -0.46 -3.45
C MET A 99 -2.65 -1.15 -3.54
N VAL A 100 -2.37 -1.71 -4.70
CA VAL A 100 -1.03 -2.21 -5.07
C VAL A 100 -0.54 -1.43 -6.28
N TRP A 101 0.60 -0.77 -6.13
CA TRP A 101 1.27 -0.04 -7.19
C TRP A 101 2.58 -0.71 -7.59
N GLU A 102 2.91 -0.69 -8.89
CA GLU A 102 4.10 -1.32 -9.44
C GLU A 102 4.93 -0.29 -10.23
N GLY A 103 6.25 -0.36 -10.10
CA GLY A 103 7.20 0.47 -10.85
C GLY A 103 8.59 0.50 -10.23
N LEU A 104 9.53 1.12 -10.92
CA LEU A 104 10.92 1.24 -10.48
C LEU A 104 11.03 2.01 -9.16
N ASN A 105 11.60 1.36 -8.15
CA ASN A 105 11.80 1.93 -6.81
C ASN A 105 10.47 2.44 -6.17
N VAL A 106 9.33 1.81 -6.48
CA VAL A 106 8.01 2.32 -6.09
C VAL A 106 7.81 2.37 -4.58
N VAL A 107 8.44 1.48 -3.80
CA VAL A 107 8.37 1.51 -2.33
C VAL A 107 8.99 2.80 -1.80
N LYS A 108 10.24 3.08 -2.15
CA LYS A 108 10.95 4.28 -1.72
C LYS A 108 10.30 5.56 -2.25
N THR A 109 9.99 5.58 -3.54
CA THR A 109 9.40 6.76 -4.19
C THR A 109 7.98 7.00 -3.66
N GLY A 110 7.18 5.96 -3.47
CA GLY A 110 5.86 6.05 -2.86
C GLY A 110 5.90 6.68 -1.47
N ARG A 111 6.85 6.27 -0.63
CA ARG A 111 7.07 6.88 0.70
C ARG A 111 7.39 8.38 0.60
N VAL A 112 8.27 8.76 -0.33
CA VAL A 112 8.59 10.18 -0.56
C VAL A 112 7.37 10.96 -1.05
N MET A 113 6.57 10.40 -1.95
CA MET A 113 5.33 11.01 -2.44
C MET A 113 4.28 11.18 -1.34
N LEU A 114 4.19 10.22 -0.41
CA LEU A 114 3.29 10.33 0.75
C LEU A 114 3.74 11.42 1.72
N GLY A 115 5.03 11.62 1.87
CA GLY A 115 5.61 12.50 2.89
C GLY A 115 5.75 11.83 4.25
N GLU A 116 6.24 12.58 5.23
CA GLU A 116 6.51 12.11 6.60
C GLU A 116 5.23 11.67 7.32
N THR A 117 5.36 10.70 8.24
CA THR A 117 4.22 10.20 9.04
C THR A 117 3.54 11.32 9.83
N ASN A 118 4.33 12.27 10.34
CA ASN A 118 3.81 13.50 10.92
C ASN A 118 3.66 14.56 9.83
N PRO A 119 2.43 15.01 9.50
CA PRO A 119 2.20 15.99 8.44
C PRO A 119 2.94 17.31 8.64
N SER A 120 3.18 17.73 9.89
CA SER A 120 3.92 18.97 10.17
C SER A 120 5.39 18.94 9.72
N ALA A 121 5.95 17.75 9.52
CA ALA A 121 7.30 17.52 8.98
C ALA A 121 7.28 17.19 7.48
N SER A 122 6.11 17.07 6.88
CA SER A 122 5.96 16.75 5.45
C SER A 122 6.16 18.00 4.61
N ALA A 123 7.02 17.90 3.58
CA ALA A 123 7.22 19.00 2.64
C ALA A 123 5.96 19.27 1.81
N PRO A 124 5.70 20.55 1.46
CA PRO A 124 4.71 20.89 0.45
C PRO A 124 4.98 20.14 -0.85
N GLY A 125 3.92 19.74 -1.57
CA GLY A 125 4.01 18.89 -2.74
C GLY A 125 3.98 17.38 -2.44
N THR A 126 4.16 16.96 -1.19
CA THR A 126 3.84 15.59 -0.76
C THR A 126 2.36 15.46 -0.42
N ILE A 127 1.83 14.24 -0.48
CA ILE A 127 0.39 13.98 -0.24
C ILE A 127 -0.01 14.44 1.18
N ARG A 128 0.78 14.13 2.21
CA ARG A 128 0.50 14.57 3.58
C ARG A 128 0.78 16.06 3.78
N GLY A 129 1.81 16.60 3.14
CA GLY A 129 2.12 18.03 3.18
C GLY A 129 1.00 18.89 2.61
N ASP A 130 0.34 18.41 1.54
CA ASP A 130 -0.74 19.14 0.87
C ASP A 130 -2.10 18.93 1.54
N PHE A 131 -2.38 17.74 2.08
CA PHE A 131 -3.72 17.33 2.48
C PHE A 131 -3.90 17.02 3.97
N SER A 132 -2.84 16.97 4.79
CA SER A 132 -2.93 16.62 6.20
C SER A 132 -2.40 17.69 7.14
N ILE A 133 -2.98 17.73 8.36
CA ILE A 133 -2.56 18.66 9.41
C ILE A 133 -2.09 17.89 10.66
N GLN A 134 -2.78 16.80 11.04
CA GLN A 134 -2.54 16.07 12.28
C GLN A 134 -2.08 14.62 12.02
N VAL A 135 -1.15 14.12 12.84
CA VAL A 135 -0.59 12.77 12.72
C VAL A 135 -1.64 11.66 12.83
N THR A 136 -2.69 11.86 13.63
CA THR A 136 -3.79 10.88 13.79
C THR A 136 -4.80 10.90 12.64
N ARG A 137 -4.67 11.86 11.71
CA ARG A 137 -5.49 12.05 10.51
C ARG A 137 -4.58 12.34 9.33
N ASN A 138 -3.66 11.38 9.05
CA ASN A 138 -2.60 11.54 8.05
C ASN A 138 -2.86 10.79 6.74
N ILE A 139 -4.13 10.56 6.43
CA ILE A 139 -4.81 10.23 5.16
C ILE A 139 -4.36 8.98 4.44
N CYS A 140 -3.13 8.53 4.58
CA CYS A 140 -2.63 7.37 3.85
C CYS A 140 -1.60 6.57 4.66
N HIS A 141 -1.44 5.31 4.25
CA HIS A 141 -0.37 4.41 4.67
C HIS A 141 0.39 3.95 3.43
N GLY A 142 1.66 3.67 3.55
CA GLY A 142 2.48 3.03 2.52
C GLY A 142 3.58 2.18 3.15
N SER A 143 3.90 1.07 2.53
CA SER A 143 4.98 0.18 2.94
C SER A 143 6.31 0.94 3.03
N ASP A 144 7.13 0.60 4.01
CA ASP A 144 8.41 1.26 4.27
C ASP A 144 9.62 0.50 3.69
N ALA A 145 9.42 -0.78 3.35
CA ALA A 145 10.42 -1.65 2.73
C ALA A 145 9.78 -2.65 1.77
N PRO A 146 10.52 -3.23 0.82
CA PRO A 146 10.00 -4.28 -0.08
C PRO A 146 9.42 -5.49 0.68
N GLU A 147 10.03 -5.88 1.80
CA GLU A 147 9.58 -6.97 2.65
C GLU A 147 8.25 -6.64 3.34
N SER A 148 8.07 -5.40 3.78
CA SER A 148 6.80 -4.91 4.34
C SER A 148 5.73 -4.88 3.26
N ALA A 149 6.06 -4.40 2.05
CA ALA A 149 5.16 -4.39 0.91
C ALA A 149 4.66 -5.80 0.57
N ALA A 150 5.56 -6.78 0.51
CA ALA A 150 5.20 -8.16 0.24
C ALA A 150 4.21 -8.73 1.27
N LYS A 151 4.48 -8.51 2.56
CA LYS A 151 3.61 -8.96 3.66
C LYS A 151 2.23 -8.29 3.61
N GLU A 152 2.21 -6.98 3.41
CA GLU A 152 0.97 -6.20 3.37
C GLU A 152 0.12 -6.56 2.15
N ILE A 153 0.72 -6.71 0.96
CA ILE A 153 0.02 -7.16 -0.24
C ILE A 153 -0.61 -8.54 -0.01
N ALA A 154 0.16 -9.50 0.51
CA ALA A 154 -0.34 -10.85 0.78
C ALA A 154 -1.43 -10.91 1.86
N LEU A 155 -1.42 -9.97 2.81
CA LEU A 155 -2.45 -9.84 3.85
C LEU A 155 -3.76 -9.27 3.29
N TRP A 156 -3.67 -8.28 2.40
CA TRP A 156 -4.83 -7.54 1.93
C TRP A 156 -5.43 -8.05 0.62
N PHE A 157 -4.63 -8.68 -0.23
CA PHE A 157 -5.06 -9.14 -1.55
C PHE A 157 -4.82 -10.63 -1.74
N LYS A 158 -5.71 -11.27 -2.48
CA LYS A 158 -5.50 -12.60 -3.03
C LYS A 158 -4.74 -12.49 -4.35
N ASP A 159 -4.10 -13.58 -4.79
CA ASP A 159 -3.31 -13.57 -6.03
C ASP A 159 -4.17 -13.23 -7.26
N GLU A 160 -5.41 -13.72 -7.29
CA GLU A 160 -6.37 -13.44 -8.36
C GLU A 160 -6.87 -11.99 -8.42
N GLU A 161 -6.67 -11.21 -7.33
CA GLU A 161 -6.98 -9.78 -7.29
C GLU A 161 -5.85 -8.92 -7.86
N LEU A 162 -4.66 -9.50 -8.10
CA LEU A 162 -3.49 -8.81 -8.67
C LEU A 162 -3.50 -8.95 -10.18
N VAL A 163 -3.95 -7.90 -10.86
CA VAL A 163 -4.11 -7.92 -12.32
C VAL A 163 -2.75 -7.88 -13.01
N LYS A 164 -2.52 -8.81 -13.93
CA LYS A 164 -1.36 -8.81 -14.83
C LYS A 164 -1.73 -8.06 -16.11
N TRP A 165 -1.11 -6.95 -16.32
CA TRP A 165 -1.31 -6.11 -17.50
C TRP A 165 -0.18 -5.10 -17.64
N ASP A 166 0.04 -4.57 -18.82
CA ASP A 166 1.01 -3.50 -19.05
C ASP A 166 0.35 -2.35 -19.80
N PRO A 167 0.43 -1.12 -19.27
CA PRO A 167 -0.01 0.06 -19.99
C PRO A 167 0.79 0.25 -21.29
N ILE A 168 0.12 0.60 -22.38
CA ILE A 168 0.75 0.87 -23.68
C ILE A 168 1.80 2.00 -23.57
N SER A 169 1.64 2.88 -22.58
CA SER A 169 2.52 4.02 -22.36
C SER A 169 3.83 3.68 -21.64
N MET A 170 4.09 2.43 -21.25
CA MET A 170 5.29 2.09 -20.47
C MET A 170 6.59 2.39 -21.18
N SER A 171 6.66 2.27 -22.50
CA SER A 171 7.83 2.67 -23.29
C SER A 171 8.09 4.19 -23.31
N TRP A 172 7.15 5.01 -22.82
CA TRP A 172 7.31 6.46 -22.63
C TRP A 172 7.65 6.81 -21.18
N VAL A 173 7.62 5.83 -20.27
CA VAL A 173 7.98 5.98 -18.85
C VAL A 173 9.35 5.39 -18.57
N TYR A 174 9.70 4.28 -19.23
CA TYR A 174 10.95 3.54 -19.05
C TYR A 174 11.70 3.41 -20.36
N GLU A 175 13.04 3.60 -20.33
CA GLU A 175 13.92 3.40 -21.50
C GLU A 175 14.01 1.91 -21.88
N ASP A 176 14.14 1.04 -20.86
CA ASP A 176 14.25 -0.41 -21.00
C ASP A 176 13.07 -1.09 -20.30
N PHE A 177 11.91 -1.09 -20.94
CA PHE A 177 10.72 -1.74 -20.41
C PHE A 177 10.62 -3.19 -20.88
N GLU A 178 10.62 -4.14 -19.92
CA GLU A 178 10.30 -5.54 -20.19
C GLU A 178 8.84 -5.81 -19.78
N PRO A 179 7.97 -6.25 -20.72
CA PRO A 179 6.57 -6.56 -20.41
C PRO A 179 6.44 -7.68 -19.36
N THR A 180 5.40 -7.60 -18.54
CA THR A 180 4.97 -8.71 -17.69
C THR A 180 4.37 -9.80 -18.57
N ALA A 181 5.06 -10.93 -18.74
CA ALA A 181 4.61 -12.08 -19.53
C ALA A 181 3.32 -12.71 -18.98
#